data_50e0cfe9b75e5731c2ed2f59d7cb55c9
#
_entry.id   50e0cfe9b75e5731c2ed2f59d7cb55c9
#
_cell.length_a   1.000
_cell.length_b   1.000
_cell.length_c   1.000
_cell.angle_alpha   90.00
_cell.angle_beta   90.00
_cell.angle_gamma   90.00
#
_symmetry.space_group_name_H-M   'P 1'
#
loop_
_entity.id
_entity.type
_entity.pdbx_description
1 polymer ?
#
loop_
_entity_poly.entity_id
_entity_poly.type
_entity_poly.pdbx_seq_one_letter_code
_entity_poly.pdbx_strand_id
1 'polypeptide(L)'
;MENILLTDNGHIRLADFGLSRRLERGGRAFTICGTIQYMAPEVLSGGPYNHAADWWSLGILLFTLATGKFPVPPEPDHCSMLRKVRCFPYEMPLSLTSSLSMLITELLCKNPLRRLRTLERFKRQTFFFGTSFDLDLLQRQPVEVTFKRLAGSSVVFFLI
;
A
#
# COMPACT_ATOMS: atom_id res chain seq x y z
N MET A 1 3.38 4.34 10.14
CA MET A 1 2.28 5.00 9.35
C MET A 1 2.10 6.48 9.75
N GLU A 2 3.18 7.15 10.11
CA GLU A 2 3.17 8.54 10.65
C GLU A 2 2.69 9.57 9.63
N ASN A 3 2.86 9.28 8.34
CA ASN A 3 2.50 10.18 7.24
C ASN A 3 1.11 9.92 6.64
N ILE A 4 0.28 9.12 7.31
CA ILE A 4 -1.11 8.88 6.95
C ILE A 4 -1.97 9.48 8.04
N LEU A 5 -2.61 10.59 7.72
CA LEU A 5 -3.40 11.37 8.66
C LEU A 5 -4.89 11.17 8.39
N LEU A 6 -5.70 11.29 9.44
CA LEU A 6 -7.16 11.34 9.33
C LEU A 6 -7.63 12.78 9.56
N THR A 7 -8.56 13.21 8.74
CA THR A 7 -9.30 14.45 8.98
C THR A 7 -10.41 14.22 10.00
N ASP A 8 -10.99 15.30 10.53
CA ASP A 8 -12.12 15.22 11.47
C ASP A 8 -13.34 14.50 10.86
N ASN A 9 -13.45 14.51 9.53
CA ASN A 9 -14.51 13.81 8.79
C ASN A 9 -14.15 12.36 8.41
N GLY A 10 -13.06 11.81 8.95
CA GLY A 10 -12.62 10.45 8.71
C GLY A 10 -11.89 10.20 7.38
N HIS A 11 -11.61 11.24 6.58
CA HIS A 11 -10.90 11.08 5.32
C HIS A 11 -9.39 10.95 5.53
N ILE A 12 -8.76 10.08 4.74
CA ILE A 12 -7.32 9.87 4.76
C ILE A 12 -6.62 10.98 3.97
N ARG A 13 -5.53 11.50 4.54
CA ARG A 13 -4.61 12.43 3.89
C ARG A 13 -3.19 11.89 3.98
N LEU A 14 -2.47 11.97 2.87
CA LEU A 14 -1.04 11.70 2.84
C LEU A 14 -0.28 12.98 3.18
N ALA A 15 0.74 12.86 4.02
CA ALA A 15 1.64 13.95 4.42
C ALA A 15 3.08 13.59 4.05
N ASP A 16 3.98 14.58 4.15
CA ASP A 16 5.42 14.45 3.91
C ASP A 16 5.78 13.99 2.48
N PHE A 17 5.76 14.94 1.56
CA PHE A 17 6.21 14.75 0.17
C PHE A 17 7.69 15.10 -0.02
N GLY A 18 8.50 15.20 1.05
CA GLY A 18 9.91 15.58 0.99
C GLY A 18 10.78 14.63 0.13
N LEU A 19 10.37 13.37 0.00
CA LEU A 19 11.04 12.38 -0.86
C LEU A 19 10.33 12.19 -2.21
N SER A 20 9.28 12.94 -2.49
CA SER A 20 8.55 12.82 -3.75
C SER A 20 9.37 13.33 -4.93
N ARG A 21 9.18 12.70 -6.09
CA ARG A 21 9.89 13.06 -7.32
C ARG A 21 8.98 12.98 -8.52
N ARG A 22 9.01 14.01 -9.34
CA ARG A 22 8.38 13.98 -10.67
C ARG A 22 9.26 13.17 -11.62
N LEU A 23 8.66 12.17 -12.26
CA LEU A 23 9.30 11.39 -13.33
C LEU A 23 8.67 11.77 -14.67
N GLU A 24 9.52 12.13 -15.62
CA GLU A 24 9.09 12.32 -17.01
C GLU A 24 8.64 10.97 -17.62
N ARG A 25 7.92 11.03 -18.74
CA ARG A 25 7.42 9.83 -19.42
C ARG A 25 8.57 8.89 -19.76
N GLY A 26 8.52 7.67 -19.24
CA GLY A 26 9.61 6.69 -19.37
C GLY A 26 10.78 6.87 -18.40
N GLY A 27 10.76 7.95 -17.60
CA GLY A 27 11.79 8.21 -16.59
C GLY A 27 11.89 7.13 -15.52
N ARG A 28 13.08 7.03 -14.93
CA ARG A 28 13.43 6.07 -13.86
C ARG A 28 14.12 6.79 -12.72
N ALA A 29 13.92 6.27 -11.51
CA ALA A 29 14.65 6.68 -10.32
C ALA A 29 15.54 5.54 -9.83
N PHE A 30 16.59 5.88 -9.07
CA PHE A 30 17.58 4.93 -8.55
C PHE A 30 17.85 5.13 -7.06
N THR A 31 17.29 6.17 -6.46
CA THR A 31 17.54 6.53 -5.05
C THR A 31 16.82 5.55 -4.13
N ILE A 32 17.54 4.94 -3.20
CA ILE A 32 16.95 4.13 -2.13
C ILE A 32 16.66 5.06 -0.95
N CYS A 33 15.40 5.33 -0.69
CA CYS A 33 14.96 6.18 0.42
C CYS A 33 13.54 5.80 0.86
N GLY A 34 13.22 6.12 2.10
CA GLY A 34 11.92 5.82 2.71
C GLY A 34 12.00 4.67 3.74
N THR A 35 10.86 4.22 4.19
CA THR A 35 10.73 3.15 5.20
C THR A 35 10.84 1.77 4.54
N ILE A 36 11.83 0.98 4.95
CA ILE A 36 12.21 -0.31 4.32
C ILE A 36 11.02 -1.26 4.13
N GLN A 37 10.10 -1.32 5.09
CA GLN A 37 8.94 -2.23 5.08
C GLN A 37 7.96 -1.96 3.93
N TYR A 38 7.93 -0.74 3.40
CA TYR A 38 7.06 -0.33 2.31
C TYR A 38 7.73 -0.36 0.94
N MET A 39 9.07 -0.53 0.89
CA MET A 39 9.83 -0.47 -0.36
C MET A 39 9.54 -1.66 -1.27
N ALA A 40 9.33 -1.36 -2.54
CA ALA A 40 9.20 -2.36 -3.59
C ALA A 40 10.53 -3.12 -3.82
N PRO A 41 10.50 -4.38 -4.31
CA PRO A 41 11.71 -5.16 -4.58
C PRO A 41 12.71 -4.45 -5.48
N GLU A 42 12.23 -3.75 -6.52
CA GLU A 42 13.06 -2.97 -7.44
C GLU A 42 13.72 -1.76 -6.76
N VAL A 43 13.08 -1.15 -5.75
CA VAL A 43 13.66 -0.07 -4.95
C VAL A 43 14.73 -0.62 -4.02
N LEU A 44 14.41 -1.70 -3.28
CA LEU A 44 15.36 -2.38 -2.38
C LEU A 44 16.61 -2.87 -3.09
N SER A 45 16.50 -3.24 -4.38
CA SER A 45 17.64 -3.69 -5.18
C SER A 45 18.50 -2.56 -5.73
N GLY A 46 18.13 -1.28 -5.51
CA GLY A 46 18.82 -0.13 -6.12
C GLY A 46 18.70 -0.05 -7.64
N GLY A 47 17.82 -0.86 -8.22
CA GLY A 47 17.57 -0.89 -9.66
C GLY A 47 16.70 0.27 -10.13
N PRO A 48 16.52 0.45 -11.45
CA PRO A 48 15.65 1.46 -11.98
C PRO A 48 14.18 1.19 -11.59
N TYR A 49 13.52 2.15 -10.99
CA TYR A 49 12.11 2.05 -10.63
C TYR A 49 11.29 3.25 -11.12
N ASN A 50 9.99 3.12 -11.10
CA ASN A 50 9.04 4.17 -11.47
C ASN A 50 7.82 4.15 -10.52
N HIS A 51 6.73 4.82 -10.92
CA HIS A 51 5.47 4.91 -10.17
C HIS A 51 4.86 3.54 -9.77
N ALA A 52 5.27 2.43 -10.40
CA ALA A 52 4.83 1.10 -9.98
C ALA A 52 5.27 0.75 -8.54
N ALA A 53 6.33 1.39 -8.04
CA ALA A 53 6.79 1.23 -6.66
C ALA A 53 5.76 1.77 -5.65
N ASP A 54 5.06 2.85 -5.96
CA ASP A 54 4.02 3.43 -5.08
C ASP A 54 2.82 2.49 -4.96
N TRP A 55 2.45 1.78 -6.03
CA TRP A 55 1.39 0.77 -6.02
C TRP A 55 1.75 -0.45 -5.14
N TRP A 56 3.04 -0.82 -5.12
CA TRP A 56 3.53 -1.82 -4.16
C TRP A 56 3.34 -1.33 -2.73
N SER A 57 3.78 -0.10 -2.42
CA SER A 57 3.64 0.49 -1.08
C SER A 57 2.18 0.58 -0.65
N LEU A 58 1.26 0.88 -1.58
CA LEU A 58 -0.18 0.81 -1.33
C LEU A 58 -0.63 -0.63 -0.98
N GLY A 59 -0.11 -1.64 -1.66
CA GLY A 59 -0.38 -3.04 -1.34
C GLY A 59 0.06 -3.43 0.07
N ILE A 60 1.27 -3.02 0.47
CA ILE A 60 1.77 -3.19 1.84
C ILE A 60 0.85 -2.50 2.86
N LEU A 61 0.44 -1.26 2.56
CA LEU A 61 -0.46 -0.50 3.41
C LEU A 61 -1.81 -1.21 3.59
N LEU A 62 -2.45 -1.61 2.50
CA LEU A 62 -3.76 -2.30 2.55
C LEU A 62 -3.66 -3.61 3.32
N PHE A 63 -2.62 -4.40 3.10
CA PHE A 63 -2.38 -5.62 3.86
C PHE A 63 -2.23 -5.32 5.35
N THR A 64 -1.44 -4.31 5.71
CA THR A 64 -1.17 -3.95 7.11
C THR A 64 -2.43 -3.41 7.80
N LEU A 65 -3.23 -2.61 7.11
CA LEU A 65 -4.51 -2.12 7.62
C LEU A 65 -5.51 -3.26 7.86
N ALA A 66 -5.55 -4.23 6.94
CA ALA A 66 -6.51 -5.33 7.02
C ALA A 66 -6.12 -6.43 8.01
N THR A 67 -4.83 -6.57 8.33
CA THR A 67 -4.32 -7.70 9.16
C THR A 67 -3.64 -7.27 10.45
N GLY A 68 -3.29 -5.99 10.60
CA GLY A 68 -2.48 -5.47 11.70
C GLY A 68 -1.00 -5.87 11.66
N LYS A 69 -0.54 -6.52 10.57
CA LYS A 69 0.83 -7.03 10.41
C LYS A 69 1.38 -6.70 9.04
N PHE A 70 2.69 -6.60 8.91
CA PHE A 70 3.34 -6.54 7.61
C PHE A 70 3.28 -7.90 6.90
N PRO A 71 3.12 -7.94 5.55
CA PRO A 71 3.13 -9.21 4.80
C PRO A 71 4.49 -9.92 4.86
N VAL A 72 5.55 -9.17 5.05
CA VAL A 72 6.91 -9.68 5.30
C VAL A 72 7.40 -9.09 6.62
N PRO A 73 7.88 -9.88 7.55
CA PRO A 73 8.45 -9.39 8.82
C PRO A 73 9.57 -8.36 8.55
N PRO A 74 9.66 -7.30 9.37
CA PRO A 74 10.70 -6.29 9.24
C PRO A 74 12.10 -6.89 9.31
N GLU A 75 13.02 -6.38 8.51
CA GLU A 75 14.44 -6.71 8.53
C GLU A 75 15.28 -5.46 8.83
N PRO A 76 16.48 -5.60 9.41
CA PRO A 76 17.28 -4.46 9.83
C PRO A 76 17.89 -3.67 8.69
N ASP A 77 18.07 -4.29 7.51
CA ASP A 77 18.73 -3.68 6.36
C ASP A 77 18.05 -4.04 5.03
N HIS A 78 18.37 -3.25 4.00
CA HIS A 78 17.79 -3.39 2.66
C HIS A 78 18.08 -4.74 1.99
N CYS A 79 19.28 -5.29 2.19
CA CYS A 79 19.68 -6.56 1.56
C CYS A 79 18.91 -7.74 2.14
N SER A 80 18.80 -7.79 3.48
CA SER A 80 18.03 -8.80 4.18
C SER A 80 16.54 -8.71 3.84
N MET A 81 15.98 -7.48 3.79
CA MET A 81 14.61 -7.24 3.40
C MET A 81 14.35 -7.67 1.95
N LEU A 82 15.25 -7.30 1.01
CA LEU A 82 15.14 -7.69 -0.39
C LEU A 82 15.12 -9.22 -0.56
N ARG A 83 16.00 -9.93 0.14
CA ARG A 83 16.06 -11.40 0.12
C ARG A 83 14.72 -11.99 0.58
N LYS A 84 14.21 -11.52 1.72
CA LYS A 84 12.92 -11.97 2.23
C LYS A 84 11.78 -11.68 1.26
N VAL A 85 11.66 -10.45 0.79
CA VAL A 85 10.60 -10.05 -0.15
C VAL A 85 10.61 -10.89 -1.42
N ARG A 86 11.81 -11.25 -1.94
CA ARG A 86 11.94 -12.09 -3.13
C ARG A 86 11.51 -13.54 -2.91
N CYS A 87 11.86 -14.11 -1.77
CA CYS A 87 11.64 -15.54 -1.47
C CYS A 87 10.28 -15.81 -0.81
N PHE A 88 9.71 -14.83 -0.10
CA PHE A 88 8.55 -15.05 0.74
C PHE A 88 7.27 -15.23 -0.10
N PRO A 89 6.54 -16.34 0.08
CA PRO A 89 5.17 -16.43 -0.41
C PRO A 89 4.29 -15.54 0.46
N TYR A 90 3.54 -14.61 -0.15
CA TYR A 90 2.55 -13.84 0.60
C TYR A 90 1.35 -14.75 0.88
N GLU A 91 1.27 -15.24 2.09
CA GLU A 91 0.09 -15.96 2.54
C GLU A 91 -1.00 -14.96 2.88
N MET A 92 -2.07 -14.99 2.10
CA MET A 92 -3.25 -14.16 2.39
C MET A 92 -4.04 -14.82 3.51
N PRO A 93 -4.28 -14.12 4.64
CA PRO A 93 -5.09 -14.65 5.72
C PRO A 93 -6.49 -15.01 5.24
N LEU A 94 -7.01 -16.14 5.71
CA LEU A 94 -8.37 -16.61 5.41
C LEU A 94 -9.46 -15.66 5.89
N SER A 95 -9.13 -14.74 6.81
CA SER A 95 -10.03 -13.69 7.29
C SER A 95 -10.32 -12.59 6.29
N LEU A 96 -9.51 -12.47 5.23
CA LEU A 96 -9.72 -11.48 4.17
C LEU A 96 -10.74 -11.99 3.16
N THR A 97 -11.58 -11.09 2.65
CA THR A 97 -12.48 -11.43 1.53
C THR A 97 -11.66 -11.77 0.29
N SER A 98 -12.19 -12.63 -0.57
CA SER A 98 -11.51 -13.03 -1.82
C SER A 98 -11.19 -11.82 -2.71
N SER A 99 -12.09 -10.84 -2.78
CA SER A 99 -11.89 -9.63 -3.58
C SER A 99 -10.74 -8.75 -3.05
N LEU A 100 -10.63 -8.58 -1.73
CA LEU A 100 -9.52 -7.85 -1.11
C LEU A 100 -8.20 -8.60 -1.26
N SER A 101 -8.21 -9.92 -1.07
CA SER A 101 -7.02 -10.78 -1.26
C SER A 101 -6.49 -10.70 -2.70
N MET A 102 -7.37 -10.71 -3.69
CA MET A 102 -6.99 -10.55 -5.10
C MET A 102 -6.37 -9.17 -5.36
N LEU A 103 -7.00 -8.10 -4.88
CA LEU A 103 -6.48 -6.74 -5.02
C LEU A 103 -5.07 -6.60 -4.43
N ILE A 104 -4.88 -7.07 -3.19
CA ILE A 104 -3.57 -7.03 -2.52
C ILE A 104 -2.54 -7.88 -3.28
N THR A 105 -2.91 -9.06 -3.77
CA THR A 105 -2.02 -9.93 -4.55
C THR A 105 -1.54 -9.25 -5.84
N GLU A 106 -2.43 -8.56 -6.55
CA GLU A 106 -2.05 -7.83 -7.77
C GLU A 106 -1.15 -6.61 -7.48
N LEU A 107 -1.38 -5.92 -6.36
CA LEU A 107 -0.53 -4.81 -5.91
C LEU A 107 0.85 -5.31 -5.45
N LEU A 108 0.92 -6.44 -4.73
CA LEU A 108 2.16 -7.05 -4.24
C LEU A 108 2.81 -7.99 -5.27
N CYS A 109 2.51 -7.82 -6.56
CA CYS A 109 3.21 -8.51 -7.62
C CYS A 109 4.68 -8.07 -7.66
N LYS A 110 5.59 -9.03 -7.48
CA LYS A 110 7.05 -8.76 -7.40
C LYS A 110 7.60 -8.19 -8.71
N ASN A 111 7.02 -8.58 -9.85
CA ASN A 111 7.38 -8.03 -11.15
C ASN A 111 6.64 -6.69 -11.38
N PRO A 112 7.32 -5.54 -11.45
CA PRO A 112 6.69 -4.23 -11.61
C PRO A 112 5.94 -4.08 -12.94
N LEU A 113 6.28 -4.85 -13.97
CA LEU A 113 5.59 -4.82 -15.27
C LEU A 113 4.23 -5.53 -15.22
N ARG A 114 4.08 -6.53 -14.34
CA ARG A 114 2.84 -7.30 -14.15
C ARG A 114 1.98 -6.75 -13.02
N ARG A 115 2.56 -5.92 -12.16
CA ARG A 115 1.88 -5.31 -11.01
C ARG A 115 0.69 -4.47 -11.45
N LEU A 116 -0.37 -4.45 -10.65
CA LEU A 116 -1.44 -3.47 -10.75
C LEU A 116 -0.85 -2.08 -10.50
N ARG A 117 -0.81 -1.23 -11.54
CA ARG A 117 -0.06 0.03 -11.51
C ARG A 117 -0.74 1.19 -12.24
N THR A 118 -2.02 1.08 -12.53
CA THR A 118 -2.81 2.16 -13.16
C THR A 118 -4.12 2.34 -12.43
N LEU A 119 -4.54 3.60 -12.29
CA LEU A 119 -5.78 3.96 -11.61
C LEU A 119 -7.01 3.31 -12.28
N GLU A 120 -7.03 3.23 -13.61
CA GLU A 120 -8.14 2.62 -14.34
C GLU A 120 -8.30 1.13 -14.02
N ARG A 121 -7.20 0.37 -14.01
CA ARG A 121 -7.23 -1.04 -13.62
C ARG A 121 -7.59 -1.21 -12.15
N PHE A 122 -7.08 -0.32 -11.28
CA PHE A 122 -7.38 -0.32 -9.86
C PHE A 122 -8.89 -0.14 -9.61
N LYS A 123 -9.51 0.85 -10.23
CA LYS A 123 -10.96 1.13 -10.11
C LYS A 123 -11.84 -0.03 -10.58
N ARG A 124 -11.34 -0.88 -11.50
CA ARG A 124 -12.07 -2.02 -12.06
C ARG A 124 -11.94 -3.30 -11.23
N GLN A 125 -11.21 -3.26 -10.12
CA GLN A 125 -11.07 -4.44 -9.26
C GLN A 125 -12.42 -4.81 -8.63
N THR A 126 -12.66 -6.12 -8.50
CA THR A 126 -13.89 -6.65 -7.92
C THR A 126 -14.15 -6.17 -6.49
N PHE A 127 -13.10 -5.80 -5.77
CA PHE A 127 -13.18 -5.19 -4.44
C PHE A 127 -14.01 -3.90 -4.44
N PHE A 128 -13.98 -3.14 -5.53
CA PHE A 128 -14.69 -1.87 -5.69
C PHE A 128 -16.03 -2.01 -6.42
N PHE A 129 -16.52 -3.23 -6.62
CA PHE A 129 -17.80 -3.42 -7.29
C PHE A 129 -18.92 -2.68 -6.55
N GLY A 130 -19.67 -1.86 -7.27
CA GLY A 130 -20.72 -1.00 -6.70
C GLY A 130 -20.22 0.30 -6.07
N THR A 131 -18.90 0.54 -6.02
CA THR A 131 -18.34 1.79 -5.48
C THR A 131 -18.21 2.83 -6.60
N SER A 132 -18.78 4.02 -6.38
CA SER A 132 -18.53 5.17 -7.26
C SER A 132 -17.19 5.82 -6.89
N PHE A 133 -16.35 6.05 -7.90
CA PHE A 133 -15.11 6.83 -7.75
C PHE A 133 -15.32 8.31 -8.12
N ASP A 134 -16.50 8.85 -7.79
CA ASP A 134 -16.76 10.26 -7.88
C ASP A 134 -16.00 11.00 -6.77
N LEU A 135 -15.05 11.85 -7.18
CA LEU A 135 -14.20 12.58 -6.24
C LEU A 135 -15.00 13.52 -5.34
N ASP A 136 -16.07 14.12 -5.86
CA ASP A 136 -16.92 15.02 -5.08
C ASP A 136 -17.71 14.27 -4.01
N LEU A 137 -18.24 13.10 -4.34
CA LEU A 137 -18.92 12.23 -3.38
C LEU A 137 -17.95 11.72 -2.32
N LEU A 138 -16.76 11.24 -2.74
CA LEU A 138 -15.75 10.71 -1.81
C LEU A 138 -15.22 11.77 -0.83
N GLN A 139 -15.25 13.05 -1.21
CA GLN A 139 -14.78 14.13 -0.34
C GLN A 139 -15.87 14.72 0.57
N ARG A 140 -17.13 14.64 0.17
CA ARG A 140 -18.24 15.28 0.89
C ARG A 140 -18.92 14.37 1.91
N GLN A 141 -18.89 13.06 1.71
CA GLN A 141 -19.50 12.13 2.65
C GLN A 141 -18.60 11.90 3.86
N PRO A 142 -19.10 12.12 5.09
CA PRO A 142 -18.38 11.71 6.30
C PRO A 142 -18.14 10.20 6.27
N VAL A 143 -16.93 9.79 6.64
CA VAL A 143 -16.59 8.37 6.79
C VAL A 143 -16.73 8.02 8.28
N GLU A 144 -17.59 7.07 8.60
CA GLU A 144 -17.69 6.56 9.96
C GLU A 144 -16.45 5.73 10.28
N VAL A 145 -15.64 6.23 11.21
CA VAL A 145 -14.40 5.57 11.64
C VAL A 145 -14.64 4.96 13.02
N THR A 146 -14.69 3.65 13.07
CA THR A 146 -14.80 2.93 14.35
C THR A 146 -13.41 2.64 14.89
N PHE A 147 -13.03 3.29 16.00
CA PHE A 147 -11.78 3.02 16.70
C PHE A 147 -11.95 1.82 17.64
N LYS A 148 -11.39 0.66 17.29
CA LYS A 148 -11.21 -0.43 18.26
C LYS A 148 -9.86 -0.30 18.94
N ARG A 149 -9.85 0.04 20.22
CA ARG A 149 -8.65 -0.04 21.06
C ARG A 149 -8.38 -1.51 21.36
N LEU A 150 -7.37 -2.08 20.70
CA LEU A 150 -6.82 -3.37 21.14
C LEU A 150 -5.94 -3.09 22.36
N ALA A 151 -6.18 -3.79 23.44
CA ALA A 151 -5.37 -3.70 24.66
C ALA A 151 -3.91 -4.02 24.32
N GLY A 152 -3.01 -3.07 24.55
CA GLY A 152 -1.58 -3.26 24.41
C GLY A 152 -0.97 -2.86 23.08
N SER A 153 -1.04 -1.59 22.70
CA SER A 153 -0.31 -0.94 21.59
C SER A 153 -0.96 -0.98 20.20
N SER A 154 -1.04 0.20 19.62
CA SER A 154 -1.39 0.53 18.24
C SER A 154 -2.89 0.60 17.92
N VAL A 155 -3.31 1.80 17.57
CA VAL A 155 -4.64 2.08 17.01
C VAL A 155 -4.71 1.40 15.64
N VAL A 156 -5.57 0.39 15.51
CA VAL A 156 -5.87 -0.24 14.22
C VAL A 156 -7.14 0.41 13.68
N PHE A 157 -7.05 1.02 12.52
CA PHE A 157 -8.18 1.62 11.83
C PHE A 157 -8.89 0.54 11.00
N PHE A 158 -10.18 0.34 11.23
CA PHE A 158 -11.04 -0.42 10.33
C PHE A 158 -11.90 0.59 9.55
N LEU A 159 -11.72 0.66 8.24
CA LEU A 159 -12.69 1.26 7.33
C LEU A 159 -13.74 0.19 7.05
N ILE A 160 -14.97 0.43 7.43
CA ILE A 160 -16.15 -0.32 7.00
C ILE A 160 -16.71 0.34 5.75
#